data_b66c0777f9bf1e4de8a605a5b2768844
#
_entry.id   b66c0777f9bf1e4de8a605a5b2768844
#
_cell.length_a   1.000
_cell.length_b   1.000
_cell.length_c   1.000
_cell.angle_alpha   90.00
_cell.angle_beta   90.00
_cell.angle_gamma   90.00
#
_symmetry.space_group_name_H-M   'P 1'
#
loop_
_entity.id
_entity.type
_entity.pdbx_description
1 polymer ?
#
loop_
_entity_poly.entity_id
_entity_poly.type
_entity_poly.pdbx_seq_one_letter_code
_entity_poly.pdbx_strand_id
1 'polypeptide(L)'
;MTTGAASEGAGVHVLLIDGSPTGGGRTGAALAALGAAAAQSGAHVELLALGDDLNGGIERAVAQLAVADAVALGSPVYRATAAAPLKQLIDVIPRTNDEERDSPLAGKAVAIVHTGATLHHFLASNALRDVLAGFFAAHVLPPGLYVPREGFGDGAALLEPYADQAHRLGSALVELAVVLRNNSVLRSLRPQA
;
A
#
# COMPACT_ATOMS: atom_id res chain seq x y z
N MET A 1 17.29 -8.69 -24.10
CA MET A 1 18.16 -8.70 -22.90
C MET A 1 17.31 -8.27 -21.71
N THR A 2 16.57 -9.21 -21.10
CA THR A 2 15.61 -8.94 -19.99
C THR A 2 15.69 -10.05 -18.94
N THR A 3 16.89 -10.33 -18.43
CA THR A 3 17.10 -11.36 -17.39
C THR A 3 17.50 -10.78 -16.02
N GLY A 4 17.45 -9.45 -15.82
CA GLY A 4 17.89 -8.81 -14.58
C GLY A 4 16.84 -8.59 -13.51
N ALA A 5 15.57 -8.38 -13.89
CA ALA A 5 14.54 -7.89 -12.94
C ALA A 5 14.08 -8.94 -11.90
N ALA A 6 14.05 -10.22 -12.27
CA ALA A 6 13.55 -11.28 -11.38
C ALA A 6 14.49 -11.62 -10.19
N SER A 7 15.77 -11.23 -10.26
CA SER A 7 16.73 -11.49 -9.18
C SER A 7 16.83 -10.37 -8.15
N GLU A 8 16.43 -9.14 -8.51
CA GLU A 8 16.57 -7.96 -7.64
C GLU A 8 15.51 -7.90 -6.54
N GLY A 9 14.29 -8.39 -6.81
CA GLY A 9 13.21 -8.46 -5.84
C GLY A 9 13.29 -9.62 -4.85
N ALA A 10 14.24 -10.54 -5.03
CA ALA A 10 14.35 -11.71 -4.15
C ALA A 10 14.55 -11.33 -2.69
N GLY A 11 13.64 -11.83 -1.83
CA GLY A 11 13.61 -11.53 -0.41
C GLY A 11 12.95 -10.19 -0.03
N VAL A 12 12.31 -9.47 -0.96
CA VAL A 12 11.42 -8.34 -0.61
C VAL A 12 10.10 -8.89 -0.09
N HIS A 13 9.70 -8.45 1.10
CA HIS A 13 8.38 -8.76 1.66
C HIS A 13 7.43 -7.59 1.45
N VAL A 14 6.37 -7.82 0.69
CA VAL A 14 5.32 -6.83 0.38
C VAL A 14 4.06 -7.19 1.15
N LEU A 15 3.62 -6.29 2.02
CA LEU A 15 2.36 -6.40 2.75
C LEU A 15 1.27 -5.59 2.04
N LEU A 16 0.19 -6.26 1.64
CA LEU A 16 -1.01 -5.62 1.12
C LEU A 16 -2.04 -5.54 2.25
N ILE A 17 -2.56 -4.34 2.53
CA ILE A 17 -3.57 -4.14 3.57
C ILE A 17 -4.88 -3.70 2.93
N ASP A 18 -5.90 -4.56 3.01
CA ASP A 18 -7.26 -4.22 2.58
C ASP A 18 -8.02 -3.57 3.75
N GLY A 19 -8.11 -2.25 3.70
CA GLY A 19 -8.87 -1.43 4.65
C GLY A 19 -10.35 -1.25 4.28
N SER A 20 -10.92 -2.14 3.47
CA SER A 20 -12.36 -2.14 3.23
C SER A 20 -13.13 -2.71 4.44
N PRO A 21 -14.36 -2.22 4.74
CA PRO A 21 -15.11 -2.68 5.91
C PRO A 21 -15.47 -4.17 5.90
N THR A 22 -15.62 -4.76 4.74
CA THR A 22 -16.05 -6.16 4.59
C THR A 22 -14.98 -7.10 4.04
N GLY A 23 -13.82 -6.55 3.65
CA GLY A 23 -12.77 -7.33 2.98
C GLY A 23 -13.17 -7.89 1.60
N GLY A 24 -12.20 -8.35 0.83
CA GLY A 24 -12.40 -9.20 -0.36
C GLY A 24 -13.20 -8.62 -1.55
N GLY A 25 -13.64 -7.36 -1.49
CA GLY A 25 -14.37 -6.71 -2.57
C GLY A 25 -13.43 -6.15 -3.65
N ARG A 26 -13.88 -5.06 -4.33
CA ARG A 26 -13.11 -4.39 -5.38
C ARG A 26 -11.72 -3.92 -4.91
N THR A 27 -11.62 -3.44 -3.68
CA THR A 27 -10.34 -3.02 -3.10
C THR A 27 -9.39 -4.20 -2.97
N GLY A 28 -9.85 -5.32 -2.44
CA GLY A 28 -9.07 -6.56 -2.37
C GLY A 28 -8.63 -7.06 -3.74
N ALA A 29 -9.52 -7.00 -4.75
CA ALA A 29 -9.19 -7.37 -6.12
C ALA A 29 -8.12 -6.46 -6.74
N ALA A 30 -8.19 -5.14 -6.52
CA ALA A 30 -7.18 -4.20 -7.00
C ALA A 30 -5.82 -4.42 -6.31
N LEU A 31 -5.83 -4.69 -4.99
CA LEU A 31 -4.62 -5.06 -4.26
C LEU A 31 -4.05 -6.39 -4.74
N ALA A 32 -4.88 -7.40 -5.01
CA ALA A 32 -4.44 -8.69 -5.53
C ALA A 32 -3.77 -8.56 -6.90
N ALA A 33 -4.31 -7.71 -7.80
CA ALA A 33 -3.69 -7.43 -9.09
C ALA A 33 -2.31 -6.77 -8.95
N LEU A 34 -2.17 -5.79 -8.06
CA LEU A 34 -0.89 -5.18 -7.70
C LEU A 34 0.07 -6.22 -7.10
N GLY A 35 -0.43 -7.03 -6.17
CA GLY A 35 0.36 -8.08 -5.51
C GLY A 35 0.87 -9.15 -6.47
N ALA A 36 0.07 -9.51 -7.48
CA ALA A 36 0.50 -10.44 -8.53
C ALA A 36 1.72 -9.90 -9.31
N ALA A 37 1.74 -8.60 -9.63
CA ALA A 37 2.87 -7.97 -10.27
C ALA A 37 4.10 -7.90 -9.36
N ALA A 38 3.90 -7.60 -8.07
CA ALA A 38 4.96 -7.61 -7.08
C ALA A 38 5.59 -9.03 -6.96
N ALA A 39 4.75 -10.07 -6.93
CA ALA A 39 5.22 -11.47 -6.91
C ALA A 39 5.98 -11.84 -8.18
N GLN A 40 5.52 -11.40 -9.37
CA GLN A 40 6.26 -11.58 -10.64
C GLN A 40 7.62 -10.88 -10.62
N SER A 41 7.75 -9.78 -9.85
CA SER A 41 9.03 -9.09 -9.62
C SER A 41 9.90 -9.76 -8.54
N GLY A 42 9.51 -10.95 -8.04
CA GLY A 42 10.29 -11.76 -7.11
C GLY A 42 10.01 -11.49 -5.62
N ALA A 43 9.01 -10.68 -5.28
CA ALA A 43 8.66 -10.42 -3.90
C ALA A 43 7.82 -11.53 -3.27
N HIS A 44 7.98 -11.74 -1.96
CA HIS A 44 6.99 -12.45 -1.15
C HIS A 44 5.83 -11.51 -0.81
N VAL A 45 4.62 -11.90 -1.15
CA VAL A 45 3.43 -11.03 -1.00
C VAL A 45 2.45 -11.64 -0.02
N GLU A 46 2.01 -10.84 0.94
CA GLU A 46 0.96 -11.20 1.89
C GLU A 46 -0.19 -10.20 1.82
N LEU A 47 -1.44 -10.69 1.82
CA LEU A 47 -2.65 -9.87 1.87
C LEU A 47 -3.33 -10.03 3.23
N LEU A 48 -3.51 -8.92 3.93
CA LEU A 48 -4.23 -8.83 5.17
C LEU A 48 -5.46 -7.93 5.01
N ALA A 49 -6.64 -8.48 5.28
CA ALA A 49 -7.87 -7.70 5.37
C ALA A 49 -8.11 -7.26 6.82
N LEU A 50 -8.43 -5.97 7.01
CA LEU A 50 -8.84 -5.44 8.33
C LEU A 50 -10.26 -5.87 8.69
N GLY A 51 -11.15 -5.97 7.73
CA GLY A 51 -12.47 -6.63 7.65
C GLY A 51 -13.27 -6.77 8.94
N ASP A 52 -13.82 -7.96 9.12
CA ASP A 52 -14.84 -8.28 10.14
C ASP A 52 -14.32 -8.30 11.58
N ASP A 53 -13.03 -8.58 11.80
CA ASP A 53 -12.35 -8.47 13.10
C ASP A 53 -11.39 -7.28 13.06
N LEU A 54 -11.93 -6.08 13.13
CA LEU A 54 -11.15 -4.88 12.96
C LEU A 54 -10.03 -4.71 14.00
N ASN A 55 -10.28 -5.03 15.26
CA ASN A 55 -9.28 -4.89 16.32
C ASN A 55 -8.13 -5.90 16.14
N GLY A 56 -8.43 -7.17 15.99
CA GLY A 56 -7.41 -8.20 15.71
C GLY A 56 -6.72 -8.00 14.35
N GLY A 57 -7.45 -7.49 13.34
CA GLY A 57 -6.90 -7.09 12.05
C GLY A 57 -5.87 -5.98 12.17
N ILE A 58 -6.16 -4.95 12.96
CA ILE A 58 -5.25 -3.84 13.22
C ILE A 58 -4.00 -4.30 13.98
N GLU A 59 -4.15 -5.10 15.02
CA GLU A 59 -3.01 -5.65 15.78
C GLU A 59 -2.08 -6.45 14.88
N ARG A 60 -2.64 -7.34 14.05
CA ARG A 60 -1.86 -8.10 13.06
C ARG A 60 -1.18 -7.20 12.05
N ALA A 61 -1.89 -6.17 11.52
CA ALA A 61 -1.32 -5.24 10.56
C ALA A 61 -0.13 -4.48 11.14
N VAL A 62 -0.22 -3.97 12.37
CA VAL A 62 0.89 -3.26 13.03
C VAL A 62 2.09 -4.19 13.23
N ALA A 63 1.86 -5.44 13.63
CA ALA A 63 2.94 -6.42 13.78
C ALA A 63 3.62 -6.74 12.44
N GLN A 64 2.83 -6.93 11.37
CA GLN A 64 3.37 -7.24 10.04
C GLN A 64 4.03 -6.03 9.37
N LEU A 65 3.54 -4.83 9.62
CA LEU A 65 4.20 -3.60 9.16
C LEU A 65 5.65 -3.50 9.64
N ALA A 66 5.96 -4.03 10.83
CA ALA A 66 7.33 -3.99 11.37
C ALA A 66 8.31 -4.81 10.52
N VAL A 67 7.87 -5.93 9.95
CA VAL A 67 8.72 -6.88 9.20
C VAL A 67 8.65 -6.74 7.69
N ALA A 68 7.63 -6.07 7.15
CA ALA A 68 7.51 -5.82 5.72
C ALA A 68 8.54 -4.82 5.21
N ASP A 69 9.06 -5.01 3.99
CA ASP A 69 9.94 -4.06 3.30
C ASP A 69 9.15 -2.99 2.55
N ALA A 70 7.98 -3.34 2.05
CA ALA A 70 7.09 -2.45 1.33
C ALA A 70 5.63 -2.73 1.67
N VAL A 71 4.78 -1.73 1.49
CA VAL A 71 3.36 -1.81 1.88
C VAL A 71 2.47 -1.24 0.78
N ALA A 72 1.38 -1.92 0.45
CA ALA A 72 0.29 -1.32 -0.32
C ALA A 72 -0.95 -1.17 0.56
N LEU A 73 -1.43 0.06 0.71
CA LEU A 73 -2.61 0.40 1.51
C LEU A 73 -3.82 0.58 0.59
N GLY A 74 -4.79 -0.31 0.71
CA GLY A 74 -6.02 -0.27 -0.07
C GLY A 74 -7.22 0.18 0.75
N SER A 75 -8.10 1.00 0.15
CA SER A 75 -9.35 1.44 0.77
C SER A 75 -10.38 1.85 -0.27
N PRO A 76 -11.67 1.56 -0.06
CA PRO A 76 -12.71 2.27 -0.78
C PRO A 76 -12.75 3.73 -0.34
N VAL A 77 -13.12 4.62 -1.26
CA VAL A 77 -13.33 6.04 -0.98
C VAL A 77 -14.78 6.26 -0.57
N TYR A 78 -15.00 6.67 0.66
CA TYR A 78 -16.28 7.10 1.17
C TYR A 78 -16.21 8.58 1.57
N ARG A 79 -17.12 9.42 1.01
CA ARG A 79 -17.16 10.86 1.30
C ARG A 79 -15.80 11.54 1.12
N ALA A 80 -15.15 11.25 -0.01
CA ALA A 80 -13.86 11.80 -0.44
C ALA A 80 -12.66 11.45 0.45
N THR A 81 -12.74 10.42 1.30
CA THR A 81 -11.64 9.95 2.14
C THR A 81 -11.59 8.43 2.21
N ALA A 82 -10.51 7.88 2.76
CA ALA A 82 -10.38 6.45 3.03
C ALA A 82 -11.44 5.98 4.03
N ALA A 83 -11.85 4.71 3.91
CA ALA A 83 -12.80 4.09 4.82
C ALA A 83 -12.26 4.00 6.26
N ALA A 84 -13.17 3.93 7.24
CA ALA A 84 -12.84 3.94 8.66
C ALA A 84 -11.82 2.88 9.09
N PRO A 85 -11.82 1.61 8.61
CA PRO A 85 -10.83 0.64 9.03
C PRO A 85 -9.39 1.06 8.70
N LEU A 86 -9.14 1.60 7.50
CA LEU A 86 -7.81 2.09 7.16
C LEU A 86 -7.43 3.31 8.02
N LYS A 87 -8.37 4.22 8.26
CA LYS A 87 -8.11 5.39 9.10
C LYS A 87 -7.75 4.97 10.54
N GLN A 88 -8.46 4.00 11.12
CA GLN A 88 -8.16 3.48 12.45
C GLN A 88 -6.77 2.83 12.52
N LEU A 89 -6.38 2.07 11.49
CA LEU A 89 -5.01 1.56 11.42
C LEU A 89 -3.99 2.70 11.44
N ILE A 90 -4.17 3.72 10.61
CA ILE A 90 -3.26 4.87 10.54
C ILE A 90 -3.15 5.59 11.89
N ASP A 91 -4.25 5.70 12.63
CA ASP A 91 -4.29 6.38 13.93
C ASP A 91 -3.54 5.66 15.06
N VAL A 92 -3.37 4.34 14.94
CA VAL A 92 -2.67 3.53 15.96
C VAL A 92 -1.22 3.18 15.59
N ILE A 93 -0.79 3.45 14.35
CA ILE A 93 0.62 3.24 13.97
C ILE A 93 1.50 4.19 14.80
N PRO A 94 2.52 3.68 15.52
CA PRO A 94 3.43 4.50 16.29
C PRO A 94 4.14 5.54 15.42
N ARG A 95 4.36 6.73 15.97
CA ARG A 95 5.17 7.78 15.35
C ARG A 95 6.64 7.56 15.68
N THR A 96 7.51 8.13 14.86
CA THR A 96 8.97 8.11 15.05
C THR A 96 9.44 8.83 16.33
N ASN A 97 8.60 9.71 16.90
CA ASN A 97 8.94 10.54 18.08
C ASN A 97 8.56 9.93 19.43
N ASP A 98 7.96 8.75 19.46
CA ASP A 98 7.64 8.05 20.70
C ASP A 98 8.91 7.36 21.24
N GLU A 99 9.70 8.12 21.90
CA GLU A 99 10.89 7.97 22.76
C GLU A 99 11.89 6.83 22.51
N GLU A 100 11.59 5.76 21.74
CA GLU A 100 12.55 4.66 21.47
C GLU A 100 12.30 3.86 20.19
N ARG A 101 11.27 4.14 19.41
CA ARG A 101 10.93 3.34 18.24
C ARG A 101 10.63 4.19 17.01
N ASP A 102 11.32 3.89 15.93
CA ASP A 102 10.92 4.41 14.62
C ASP A 102 9.52 3.86 14.23
N SER A 103 8.72 4.70 13.57
CA SER A 103 7.49 4.22 12.96
C SER A 103 7.76 3.00 12.08
N PRO A 104 6.92 1.95 12.11
CA PRO A 104 7.09 0.81 11.21
C PRO A 104 6.94 1.15 9.73
N LEU A 105 6.50 2.37 9.39
CA LEU A 105 6.44 2.89 8.02
C LEU A 105 7.65 3.75 7.64
N ALA A 106 8.48 4.18 8.61
CA ALA A 106 9.60 5.09 8.35
C ALA A 106 10.59 4.49 7.35
N GLY A 107 10.87 5.24 6.29
CA GLY A 107 11.81 4.86 5.25
C GLY A 107 11.37 3.68 4.38
N LYS A 108 10.11 3.25 4.45
CA LYS A 108 9.57 2.15 3.61
C LYS A 108 8.90 2.66 2.33
N ALA A 109 8.91 1.81 1.30
CA ALA A 109 8.14 2.01 0.09
C ALA A 109 6.65 1.78 0.36
N VAL A 110 5.80 2.74 -0.02
CA VAL A 110 4.35 2.64 0.16
C VAL A 110 3.61 2.94 -1.14
N ALA A 111 2.64 2.09 -1.50
CA ALA A 111 1.66 2.33 -2.55
C ALA A 111 0.28 2.57 -1.96
N ILE A 112 -0.52 3.44 -2.60
CA ILE A 112 -1.91 3.70 -2.24
C ILE A 112 -2.81 3.16 -3.34
N VAL A 113 -3.82 2.37 -2.95
CA VAL A 113 -4.84 1.82 -3.83
C VAL A 113 -6.21 2.25 -3.34
N HIS A 114 -6.89 3.09 -4.10
CA HIS A 114 -8.26 3.50 -3.79
C HIS A 114 -9.25 2.98 -4.83
N THR A 115 -10.43 2.62 -4.37
CA THR A 115 -11.57 2.28 -5.23
C THR A 115 -12.74 3.20 -4.92
N GLY A 116 -13.53 3.56 -5.91
CA GLY A 116 -14.65 4.47 -5.69
C GLY A 116 -15.78 4.31 -6.70
N ALA A 117 -16.81 5.12 -6.55
CA ALA A 117 -17.98 5.07 -7.44
C ALA A 117 -17.68 5.65 -8.82
N THR A 118 -16.97 6.78 -8.87
CA THR A 118 -16.69 7.55 -10.10
C THR A 118 -15.28 8.13 -10.05
N LEU A 119 -14.78 8.63 -11.17
CA LEU A 119 -13.47 9.31 -11.26
C LEU A 119 -13.37 10.62 -10.48
N HIS A 120 -14.48 11.24 -10.06
CA HIS A 120 -14.47 12.52 -9.36
C HIS A 120 -13.68 12.53 -8.03
N HIS A 121 -13.42 11.35 -7.47
CA HIS A 121 -12.72 11.22 -6.20
C HIS A 121 -11.27 10.74 -6.33
N PHE A 122 -10.67 10.83 -7.52
CA PHE A 122 -9.29 10.34 -7.73
C PHE A 122 -8.25 11.04 -6.84
N LEU A 123 -8.49 12.28 -6.42
CA LEU A 123 -7.63 13.03 -5.51
C LEU A 123 -7.80 12.66 -4.01
N ALA A 124 -8.72 11.74 -3.68
CA ALA A 124 -8.90 11.29 -2.30
C ALA A 124 -7.63 10.65 -1.68
N SER A 125 -6.70 10.21 -2.53
CA SER A 125 -5.40 9.67 -2.09
C SER A 125 -4.46 10.73 -1.52
N ASN A 126 -4.68 12.03 -1.79
CA ASN A 126 -3.74 13.08 -1.41
C ASN A 126 -3.63 13.22 0.11
N ALA A 127 -4.77 13.24 0.83
CA ALA A 127 -4.76 13.34 2.28
C ALA A 127 -4.01 12.16 2.95
N LEU A 128 -4.19 10.95 2.44
CA LEU A 128 -3.46 9.79 2.94
C LEU A 128 -1.96 9.88 2.61
N ARG A 129 -1.61 10.33 1.40
CA ARG A 129 -0.21 10.55 0.99
C ARG A 129 0.49 11.55 1.89
N ASP A 130 -0.16 12.67 2.19
CA ASP A 130 0.42 13.72 3.03
C ASP A 130 0.70 13.18 4.44
N VAL A 131 -0.20 12.38 5.00
CA VAL A 131 0.00 11.73 6.31
C VAL A 131 1.16 10.73 6.23
N LEU A 132 1.18 9.85 5.24
CA LEU A 132 2.22 8.81 5.10
C LEU A 132 3.61 9.43 4.91
N ALA A 133 3.72 10.44 4.05
CA ALA A 133 4.99 11.10 3.81
C ALA A 133 5.40 12.04 4.95
N GLY A 134 4.46 12.85 5.44
CA GLY A 134 4.75 13.90 6.42
C GLY A 134 4.90 13.38 7.85
N PHE A 135 4.00 12.48 8.31
CA PHE A 135 4.03 11.98 9.69
C PHE A 135 4.86 10.71 9.90
N PHE A 136 4.99 9.87 8.85
CA PHE A 136 5.67 8.59 8.97
C PHE A 136 6.99 8.54 8.18
N ALA A 137 7.33 9.57 7.42
CA ALA A 137 8.48 9.58 6.51
C ALA A 137 8.54 8.37 5.58
N ALA A 138 7.38 7.90 5.12
CA ALA A 138 7.28 6.85 4.14
C ALA A 138 7.56 7.37 2.72
N HIS A 139 8.16 6.55 1.87
CA HIS A 139 8.38 6.86 0.46
C HIS A 139 7.14 6.43 -0.35
N VAL A 140 6.21 7.36 -0.55
CA VAL A 140 4.94 7.07 -1.20
C VAL A 140 5.06 7.18 -2.72
N LEU A 141 4.82 6.07 -3.44
CA LEU A 141 4.84 6.03 -4.90
C LEU A 141 3.75 6.92 -5.52
N PRO A 142 4.12 7.81 -6.45
CA PRO A 142 3.15 8.55 -7.25
C PRO A 142 2.69 7.72 -8.47
N PRO A 143 1.51 7.98 -9.00
CA PRO A 143 0.41 8.76 -8.43
C PRO A 143 -0.45 7.96 -7.45
N GLY A 144 -0.18 6.67 -7.25
CA GLY A 144 -1.07 5.69 -6.65
C GLY A 144 -2.06 5.12 -7.68
N LEU A 145 -2.91 4.19 -7.28
CA LEU A 145 -3.95 3.61 -8.12
C LEU A 145 -5.32 4.04 -7.61
N TYR A 146 -6.12 4.66 -8.47
CA TYR A 146 -7.54 4.89 -8.22
C TYR A 146 -8.37 4.17 -9.26
N VAL A 147 -9.24 3.25 -8.82
CA VAL A 147 -10.10 2.47 -9.71
C VAL A 147 -11.56 2.82 -9.45
N PRO A 148 -12.26 3.48 -10.39
CA PRO A 148 -13.69 3.72 -10.29
C PRO A 148 -14.47 2.43 -10.53
N ARG A 149 -15.78 2.47 -10.27
CA ARG A 149 -16.66 1.30 -10.42
C ARG A 149 -16.59 0.69 -11.82
N GLU A 150 -16.58 1.52 -12.84
CA GLU A 150 -16.50 1.12 -14.25
C GLU A 150 -15.16 0.51 -14.66
N GLY A 151 -14.14 0.63 -13.82
CA GLY A 151 -12.83 -0.02 -14.01
C GLY A 151 -12.81 -1.50 -13.62
N PHE A 152 -13.96 -2.05 -13.20
CA PHE A 152 -14.09 -3.46 -12.85
C PHE A 152 -15.09 -4.16 -13.78
N GLY A 153 -14.70 -5.34 -14.27
CA GLY A 153 -15.55 -6.28 -14.96
C GLY A 153 -16.23 -7.28 -14.03
N ASP A 154 -16.68 -8.39 -14.57
CA ASP A 154 -17.29 -9.48 -13.83
C ASP A 154 -16.31 -10.06 -12.80
N GLY A 155 -16.85 -10.45 -11.63
CA GLY A 155 -16.03 -11.00 -10.55
C GLY A 155 -15.01 -10.02 -9.96
N ALA A 156 -15.20 -8.71 -10.15
CA ALA A 156 -14.28 -7.63 -9.73
C ALA A 156 -12.89 -7.66 -10.41
N ALA A 157 -12.75 -8.32 -11.56
CA ALA A 157 -11.53 -8.27 -12.34
C ALA A 157 -11.25 -6.83 -12.82
N LEU A 158 -10.00 -6.37 -12.74
CA LEU A 158 -9.62 -5.06 -13.27
C LEU A 158 -9.68 -5.07 -14.80
N LEU A 159 -10.29 -4.02 -15.35
CA LEU A 159 -10.28 -3.73 -16.78
C LEU A 159 -9.11 -2.81 -17.12
N GLU A 160 -8.71 -2.79 -18.41
CA GLU A 160 -7.76 -1.79 -18.88
C GLU A 160 -8.38 -0.37 -18.85
N PRO A 161 -7.60 0.67 -18.54
CA PRO A 161 -6.15 0.66 -18.30
C PRO A 161 -5.73 0.37 -16.84
N TYR A 162 -6.66 0.05 -15.96
CA TYR A 162 -6.40 -0.09 -14.51
C TYR A 162 -5.58 -1.35 -14.20
N ALA A 163 -5.74 -2.41 -14.99
CA ALA A 163 -4.96 -3.63 -14.86
C ALA A 163 -3.46 -3.34 -15.12
N ASP A 164 -3.14 -2.64 -16.20
CA ASP A 164 -1.76 -2.21 -16.51
C ASP A 164 -1.20 -1.26 -15.43
N GLN A 165 -2.02 -0.32 -14.93
CA GLN A 165 -1.59 0.58 -13.85
C GLN A 165 -1.30 -0.17 -12.54
N ALA A 166 -2.13 -1.15 -12.17
CA ALA A 166 -1.90 -2.01 -11.01
C ALA A 166 -0.60 -2.81 -11.16
N HIS A 167 -0.37 -3.37 -12.36
CA HIS A 167 0.85 -4.10 -12.67
C HIS A 167 2.09 -3.21 -12.53
N ARG A 168 2.11 -2.04 -13.14
CA ARG A 168 3.23 -1.08 -13.05
C ARG A 168 3.49 -0.65 -11.62
N LEU A 169 2.43 -0.37 -10.85
CA LEU A 169 2.56 0.07 -9.46
C LEU A 169 3.13 -1.05 -8.57
N GLY A 170 2.73 -2.31 -8.81
CA GLY A 170 3.25 -3.46 -8.08
C GLY A 170 4.73 -3.70 -8.33
N SER A 171 5.16 -3.64 -9.60
CA SER A 171 6.59 -3.75 -9.95
C SER A 171 7.40 -2.58 -9.38
N ALA A 172 6.92 -1.35 -9.53
CA ALA A 172 7.60 -0.16 -8.99
C ALA A 172 7.71 -0.19 -7.46
N LEU A 173 6.73 -0.78 -6.76
CA LEU A 173 6.78 -0.93 -5.30
C LEU A 173 7.95 -1.82 -4.88
N VAL A 174 8.18 -2.92 -5.57
CA VAL A 174 9.32 -3.82 -5.32
C VAL A 174 10.64 -3.14 -5.65
N GLU A 175 10.74 -2.48 -6.81
CA GLU A 175 11.96 -1.73 -7.20
C GLU A 175 12.31 -0.65 -6.18
N LEU A 176 11.34 0.14 -5.74
CA LEU A 176 11.56 1.16 -4.72
C LEU A 176 12.03 0.54 -3.40
N ALA A 177 11.43 -0.58 -2.96
CA ALA A 177 11.87 -1.29 -1.75
C ALA A 177 13.33 -1.74 -1.84
N VAL A 178 13.76 -2.27 -3.00
CA VAL A 178 15.16 -2.66 -3.25
C VAL A 178 16.09 -1.45 -3.19
N VAL A 179 15.71 -0.34 -3.83
CA VAL A 179 16.50 0.91 -3.77
C VAL A 179 16.64 1.41 -2.34
N LEU A 180 15.54 1.45 -1.59
CA LEU A 180 15.55 1.90 -0.20
C LEU A 180 16.36 0.97 0.70
N ARG A 181 16.29 -0.35 0.52
CA ARG A 181 17.09 -1.31 1.28
C ARG A 181 18.58 -1.01 1.15
N ASN A 182 19.02 -0.58 -0.03
CA ASN A 182 20.42 -0.32 -0.36
C ASN A 182 20.83 1.14 -0.19
N ASN A 183 19.94 2.02 0.29
CA ASN A 183 20.21 3.46 0.42
C ASN A 183 19.92 3.95 1.85
N SER A 184 21.00 4.08 2.64
CA SER A 184 20.91 4.51 4.03
C SER A 184 20.39 5.95 4.19
N VAL A 185 20.71 6.84 3.25
CA VAL A 185 20.27 8.24 3.31
C VAL A 185 18.76 8.36 3.16
N LEU A 186 18.18 7.68 2.15
CA LEU A 186 16.72 7.69 1.95
C LEU A 186 15.99 7.07 3.16
N ARG A 187 16.54 6.00 3.73
CA ARG A 187 15.97 5.34 4.91
C ARG A 187 16.09 6.13 6.20
N SER A 188 17.03 7.08 6.27
CA SER A 188 17.26 7.89 7.46
C SER A 188 16.37 9.12 7.57
N LEU A 189 15.58 9.42 6.53
CA LEU A 189 14.63 10.53 6.60
C LEU A 189 13.62 10.32 7.71
N ARG A 190 13.35 11.38 8.46
CA ARG A 190 12.41 11.37 9.58
C ARG A 190 11.45 12.55 9.46
N PRO A 191 10.24 12.45 10.03
CA PRO A 191 9.32 13.58 10.10
C PRO A 191 9.97 14.73 10.85
N GLN A 192 9.59 15.95 10.49
CA GLN A 192 9.88 17.11 11.35
C GLN A 192 8.92 17.06 12.53
N ALA A 193 9.46 16.98 13.74
CA ALA A 193 8.69 16.90 14.97
C ALA A 193 8.02 18.24 15.31
#